data_a2cc096dc1050421b665978a7642fefa
#
_entry.id   a2cc096dc1050421b665978a7642fefa
#
_cell.length_a   1.000
_cell.length_b   1.000
_cell.length_c   1.000
_cell.angle_alpha   90.00
_cell.angle_beta   90.00
_cell.angle_gamma   90.00
#
_symmetry.space_group_name_H-M   'P 1'
#
loop_
_entity.id
_entity.type
_entity.pdbx_description
1 polymer ?
#
loop_
_entity_poly.entity_id
_entity_poly.type
_entity_poly.pdbx_seq_one_letter_code
_entity_poly.pdbx_strand_id
1 'polypeptide(L)'
;MRNGKREAADPVGGQLLPDYVEVPTARWSLRSTWLATGGVTAVIVMLLAVIWILLSTRPPSAPPPEARYLTALKDAGLFGQFNSDANAVAHGRQVCRQLDGGAPQQGVMADKFAVEAFCPQFADGFHILDTVTASGVFVLTDNAGVNAIAVDGSACDGTGGYSDIAPATPVVVTNGKGDVLATTSLGAGKGDAAQCTFSFSFPVTEGQDRYVVSVGRRGAFTYSFGQLSSQGVHIRLGH
;
A
#
# COMPACT_ATOMS: atom_id res chain seq x y z
N MET A 1 59.51 -2.31 -27.12
CA MET A 1 60.89 -2.06 -26.69
C MET A 1 61.17 -2.95 -25.49
N ARG A 2 62.13 -3.83 -25.73
CA ARG A 2 63.15 -4.49 -24.90
C ARG A 2 62.64 -5.46 -23.84
N ASN A 3 62.82 -6.78 -24.07
CA ASN A 3 64.06 -7.57 -23.98
C ASN A 3 64.63 -7.58 -22.55
N GLY A 4 64.93 -8.68 -21.99
CA GLY A 4 65.79 -9.79 -22.21
C GLY A 4 65.60 -10.88 -21.17
N LYS A 5 65.72 -12.05 -21.62
CA LYS A 5 66.89 -12.93 -21.69
C LYS A 5 67.22 -13.55 -20.34
N ARG A 6 66.92 -14.87 -20.23
CA ARG A 6 67.87 -15.99 -20.30
C ARG A 6 69.05 -15.90 -19.31
N GLU A 7 69.21 -16.98 -18.53
CA GLU A 7 70.31 -17.96 -18.70
C GLU A 7 70.17 -19.06 -17.60
N ALA A 8 70.24 -20.13 -17.97
CA ALA A 8 70.69 -21.49 -17.91
C ALA A 8 72.06 -21.64 -17.24
N ALA A 9 72.22 -22.69 -16.44
CA ALA A 9 73.34 -23.61 -16.45
C ALA A 9 73.21 -24.68 -15.34
N ASP A 10 73.10 -25.90 -15.75
CA ASP A 10 73.61 -27.09 -15.07
C ASP A 10 75.18 -27.00 -14.87
N PRO A 11 75.87 -27.98 -14.31
CA PRO A 11 75.57 -29.36 -13.93
C PRO A 11 76.30 -29.97 -12.71
N VAL A 12 76.11 -31.28 -12.51
CA VAL A 12 77.08 -32.34 -12.15
C VAL A 12 77.28 -32.69 -10.66
N GLY A 13 76.92 -33.91 -10.38
CA GLY A 13 77.83 -34.84 -9.80
C GLY A 13 77.51 -35.42 -8.43
N GLY A 14 77.38 -36.74 -8.33
CA GLY A 14 77.58 -37.45 -7.13
C GLY A 14 76.68 -38.64 -6.88
N GLN A 15 76.99 -39.75 -7.52
CA GLN A 15 76.54 -41.05 -7.06
C GLN A 15 77.10 -41.36 -5.68
N LEU A 16 76.26 -41.80 -4.79
CA LEU A 16 76.65 -42.77 -3.70
C LEU A 16 75.38 -43.51 -3.29
N LEU A 17 75.24 -44.73 -3.72
CA LEU A 17 74.46 -45.74 -3.01
C LEU A 17 75.15 -46.03 -1.69
N PRO A 18 74.45 -46.14 -0.62
CA PRO A 18 74.44 -47.39 0.11
C PRO A 18 73.13 -47.74 0.77
N ASP A 19 73.07 -48.99 1.07
CA ASP A 19 72.32 -49.68 2.10
C ASP A 19 70.83 -49.92 1.92
N TYR A 20 70.71 -51.14 1.46
CA TYR A 20 69.52 -51.97 1.56
C TYR A 20 69.16 -52.21 3.01
N VAL A 21 68.16 -51.44 3.50
CA VAL A 21 67.53 -51.75 4.83
C VAL A 21 66.32 -52.64 4.53
N GLU A 22 66.43 -53.89 4.95
CA GLU A 22 65.31 -54.83 4.96
C GLU A 22 64.17 -54.27 5.78
N VAL A 23 63.07 -53.95 5.09
CA VAL A 23 61.79 -53.57 5.69
C VAL A 23 61.10 -54.86 6.15
N PRO A 24 60.80 -55.06 7.42
CA PRO A 24 60.03 -56.20 7.88
C PRO A 24 58.69 -56.19 7.30
N THR A 25 58.30 -57.22 6.53
CA THR A 25 56.95 -57.42 6.04
C THR A 25 56.02 -57.69 7.21
N ALA A 26 55.43 -56.61 7.73
CA ALA A 26 54.27 -56.73 8.62
C ALA A 26 53.11 -57.37 7.85
N ARG A 27 52.80 -58.61 8.16
CA ARG A 27 51.56 -59.25 7.75
C ARG A 27 50.36 -58.53 8.38
N TRP A 28 49.86 -57.59 7.70
CA TRP A 28 48.56 -56.96 8.05
C TRP A 28 47.47 -58.01 7.83
N SER A 29 46.85 -58.47 8.92
CA SER A 29 45.75 -59.43 8.85
C SER A 29 44.57 -58.71 8.17
N LEU A 30 44.00 -59.28 7.13
CA LEU A 30 42.84 -58.78 6.38
C LEU A 30 41.58 -58.52 7.23
N ARG A 31 41.62 -58.85 8.51
CA ARG A 31 40.49 -58.64 9.43
C ARG A 31 40.35 -57.23 9.99
N SER A 32 41.40 -56.39 9.93
CA SER A 32 41.33 -55.03 10.48
C SER A 32 40.88 -53.97 9.47
N THR A 33 40.92 -54.27 8.18
CA THR A 33 40.54 -53.34 7.13
C THR A 33 39.01 -53.15 7.01
N TRP A 34 38.22 -54.17 7.35
CA TRP A 34 36.77 -54.07 7.32
C TRP A 34 36.16 -53.17 8.41
N LEU A 35 36.77 -53.05 9.57
CA LEU A 35 36.32 -52.18 10.65
C LEU A 35 36.63 -50.69 10.36
N ALA A 36 37.71 -50.39 9.66
CA ALA A 36 38.08 -49.01 9.34
C ALA A 36 37.25 -48.44 8.21
N THR A 37 36.88 -49.23 7.19
CA THR A 37 36.03 -48.80 6.08
C THR A 37 34.58 -48.62 6.48
N GLY A 38 34.04 -49.46 7.39
CA GLY A 38 32.68 -49.33 7.92
C GLY A 38 32.48 -48.07 8.77
N GLY A 39 33.50 -47.64 9.52
CA GLY A 39 33.43 -46.41 10.31
C GLY A 39 33.37 -45.13 9.48
N VAL A 40 34.16 -45.05 8.43
CA VAL A 40 34.23 -43.88 7.56
C VAL A 40 32.92 -43.71 6.75
N THR A 41 32.38 -44.81 6.24
CA THR A 41 31.09 -44.76 5.49
C THR A 41 29.92 -44.34 6.39
N ALA A 42 29.85 -44.82 7.63
CA ALA A 42 28.83 -44.43 8.60
C ALA A 42 28.88 -42.92 8.92
N VAL A 43 30.08 -42.37 9.12
CA VAL A 43 30.26 -40.92 9.35
C VAL A 43 29.84 -40.09 8.14
N ILE A 44 30.21 -40.52 6.94
CA ILE A 44 29.81 -39.81 5.71
C ILE A 44 28.27 -39.82 5.53
N VAL A 45 27.62 -40.96 5.74
CA VAL A 45 26.16 -41.07 5.67
C VAL A 45 25.49 -40.18 6.73
N MET A 46 26.03 -40.17 7.96
CA MET A 46 25.51 -39.30 9.01
C MET A 46 25.67 -37.81 8.69
N LEU A 47 26.81 -37.40 8.15
CA LEU A 47 27.03 -36.02 7.71
C LEU A 47 26.12 -35.63 6.56
N LEU A 48 25.92 -36.50 5.57
CA LEU A 48 24.98 -36.26 4.47
C LEU A 48 23.53 -36.16 4.97
N ALA A 49 23.14 -37.00 5.93
CA ALA A 49 21.81 -36.93 6.55
C ALA A 49 21.59 -35.62 7.31
N VAL A 50 22.61 -35.18 8.08
CA VAL A 50 22.57 -33.90 8.80
C VAL A 50 22.51 -32.73 7.83
N ILE A 51 23.31 -32.74 6.77
CA ILE A 51 23.26 -31.71 5.71
C ILE A 51 21.90 -31.69 5.03
N TRP A 52 21.34 -32.86 4.73
CA TRP A 52 20.02 -32.97 4.10
C TRP A 52 18.91 -32.43 5.02
N ILE A 53 18.96 -32.76 6.32
CA ILE A 53 18.03 -32.20 7.31
C ILE A 53 18.16 -30.67 7.40
N LEU A 54 19.38 -30.13 7.48
CA LEU A 54 19.62 -28.68 7.53
C LEU A 54 19.16 -27.96 6.25
N LEU A 55 19.28 -28.60 5.09
CA LEU A 55 18.78 -28.04 3.83
C LEU A 55 17.24 -28.13 3.73
N SER A 56 16.66 -29.20 4.29
CA SER A 56 15.19 -29.44 4.26
C SER A 56 14.44 -28.61 5.30
N THR A 57 15.11 -28.18 6.37
CA THR A 57 14.50 -27.35 7.43
C THR A 57 14.68 -25.85 7.20
N ARG A 58 15.15 -25.43 6.01
CA ARG A 58 15.15 -23.99 5.68
C ARG A 58 13.71 -23.52 5.69
N PRO A 59 13.35 -22.55 6.55
CA PRO A 59 12.02 -21.97 6.50
C PRO A 59 11.80 -21.41 5.09
N PRO A 60 10.58 -21.53 4.55
CA PRO A 60 10.25 -20.92 3.26
C PRO A 60 10.63 -19.43 3.33
N SER A 61 11.38 -18.96 2.36
CA SER A 61 11.72 -17.54 2.27
C SER A 61 10.45 -16.72 2.32
N ALA A 62 10.40 -15.72 3.19
CA ALA A 62 9.26 -14.82 3.28
C ALA A 62 8.96 -14.25 1.88
N PRO A 63 7.69 -14.14 1.49
CA PRO A 63 7.33 -13.59 0.20
C PRO A 63 7.88 -12.17 0.04
N PRO A 64 8.26 -11.76 -1.16
CA PRO A 64 8.79 -10.43 -1.41
C PRO A 64 7.79 -9.34 -0.97
N PRO A 65 8.26 -8.15 -0.57
CA PRO A 65 7.41 -7.07 -0.06
C PRO A 65 6.23 -6.73 -0.98
N GLU A 66 6.47 -6.72 -2.29
CA GLU A 66 5.43 -6.47 -3.30
C GLU A 66 4.31 -7.50 -3.25
N ALA A 67 4.65 -8.79 -3.14
CA ALA A 67 3.67 -9.85 -3.08
C ALA A 67 2.85 -9.77 -1.78
N ARG A 68 3.48 -9.44 -0.64
CA ARG A 68 2.79 -9.25 0.65
C ARG A 68 1.79 -8.09 0.56
N TYR A 69 2.22 -6.96 0.00
CA TYR A 69 1.37 -5.79 -0.18
C TYR A 69 0.15 -6.08 -1.07
N LEU A 70 0.38 -6.67 -2.24
CA LEU A 70 -0.69 -7.01 -3.17
C LEU A 70 -1.67 -8.03 -2.59
N THR A 71 -1.18 -9.00 -1.84
CA THR A 71 -2.04 -9.97 -1.13
C THR A 71 -2.90 -9.26 -0.09
N ALA A 72 -2.30 -8.41 0.76
CA ALA A 72 -3.04 -7.66 1.79
C ALA A 72 -4.14 -6.77 1.17
N LEU A 73 -3.86 -6.09 0.05
CA LEU A 73 -4.86 -5.29 -0.66
C LEU A 73 -6.01 -6.15 -1.20
N LYS A 74 -5.72 -7.33 -1.76
CA LYS A 74 -6.74 -8.24 -2.31
C LYS A 74 -7.60 -8.83 -1.20
N ASP A 75 -6.99 -9.27 -0.11
CA ASP A 75 -7.68 -9.85 1.05
C ASP A 75 -8.60 -8.83 1.74
N ALA A 76 -8.20 -7.56 1.76
CA ALA A 76 -9.00 -6.46 2.30
C ALA A 76 -10.04 -5.89 1.31
N GLY A 77 -10.10 -6.39 0.06
CA GLY A 77 -10.99 -5.86 -0.98
C GLY A 77 -10.62 -4.47 -1.48
N LEU A 78 -9.42 -3.97 -1.17
CA LEU A 78 -8.96 -2.62 -1.52
C LEU A 78 -8.23 -2.55 -2.87
N PHE A 79 -7.97 -3.70 -3.49
CA PHE A 79 -7.24 -3.73 -4.75
C PHE A 79 -7.96 -3.01 -5.90
N GLY A 80 -9.30 -2.98 -5.88
CA GLY A 80 -10.13 -2.36 -6.93
C GLY A 80 -9.94 -0.85 -7.10
N GLN A 81 -9.33 -0.16 -6.16
CA GLN A 81 -8.97 1.27 -6.30
C GLN A 81 -7.71 1.51 -7.15
N PHE A 82 -7.00 0.44 -7.53
CA PHE A 82 -5.82 0.49 -8.38
C PHE A 82 -6.11 -0.16 -9.74
N ASN A 83 -5.63 0.45 -10.81
CA ASN A 83 -5.85 -0.05 -12.16
C ASN A 83 -4.97 -1.26 -12.51
N SER A 84 -3.92 -1.53 -11.73
CA SER A 84 -2.98 -2.63 -11.94
C SER A 84 -2.10 -2.89 -10.71
N ASP A 85 -1.48 -4.10 -10.66
CA ASP A 85 -0.48 -4.45 -9.64
C ASP A 85 0.69 -3.43 -9.62
N ALA A 86 1.13 -2.99 -10.80
CA ALA A 86 2.22 -2.03 -10.92
C ALA A 86 1.86 -0.66 -10.30
N ASN A 87 0.64 -0.18 -10.52
CA ASN A 87 0.15 1.07 -9.93
C ASN A 87 0.01 0.95 -8.40
N ALA A 88 -0.49 -0.17 -7.91
CA ALA A 88 -0.57 -0.42 -6.47
C ALA A 88 0.83 -0.40 -5.83
N VAL A 89 1.80 -1.13 -6.41
CA VAL A 89 3.18 -1.16 -5.91
C VAL A 89 3.83 0.22 -5.98
N ALA A 90 3.61 0.98 -7.08
CA ALA A 90 4.12 2.34 -7.21
C ALA A 90 3.56 3.27 -6.13
N HIS A 91 2.26 3.17 -5.83
CA HIS A 91 1.60 3.88 -4.73
C HIS A 91 2.27 3.53 -3.39
N GLY A 92 2.38 2.24 -3.06
CA GLY A 92 2.98 1.83 -1.79
C GLY A 92 4.41 2.32 -1.59
N ARG A 93 5.23 2.29 -2.64
CA ARG A 93 6.58 2.86 -2.60
C ARG A 93 6.58 4.38 -2.47
N GLN A 94 5.57 5.06 -3.02
CA GLN A 94 5.42 6.52 -2.89
C GLN A 94 5.10 6.90 -1.44
N VAL A 95 4.20 6.17 -0.76
CA VAL A 95 3.90 6.36 0.66
C VAL A 95 5.19 6.32 1.49
N CYS A 96 6.03 5.30 1.30
CA CYS A 96 7.30 5.20 2.03
C CYS A 96 8.24 6.38 1.74
N ARG A 97 8.36 6.82 0.48
CA ARG A 97 9.18 8.01 0.16
C ARG A 97 8.66 9.28 0.83
N GLN A 98 7.35 9.43 0.97
CA GLN A 98 6.76 10.59 1.66
C GLN A 98 7.07 10.55 3.15
N LEU A 99 6.97 9.39 3.79
CA LEU A 99 7.32 9.20 5.19
C LEU A 99 8.82 9.42 5.45
N ASP A 100 9.69 8.91 4.59
CA ASP A 100 11.14 9.19 4.62
C ASP A 100 11.44 10.70 4.47
N GLY A 101 10.59 11.41 3.71
CA GLY A 101 10.64 12.87 3.55
C GLY A 101 10.05 13.66 4.73
N GLY A 102 9.61 13.01 5.80
CA GLY A 102 9.06 13.65 7.00
C GLY A 102 7.56 13.94 6.92
N ALA A 103 6.81 13.30 6.01
CA ALA A 103 5.35 13.39 6.02
C ALA A 103 4.78 12.77 7.31
N PRO A 104 3.60 13.23 7.77
CA PRO A 104 2.93 12.64 8.93
C PRO A 104 2.71 11.14 8.78
N GLN A 105 2.92 10.38 9.86
CA GLN A 105 2.71 8.92 9.89
C GLN A 105 1.21 8.62 9.97
N GLN A 106 0.49 8.92 8.91
CA GLN A 106 -0.94 8.70 8.81
C GLN A 106 -1.36 8.45 7.36
N GLY A 107 -2.46 7.75 7.17
CA GLY A 107 -3.01 7.45 5.85
C GLY A 107 -4.18 6.48 5.93
N VAL A 108 -4.68 6.08 4.77
CA VAL A 108 -5.76 5.09 4.70
C VAL A 108 -5.24 3.66 4.89
N MET A 109 -6.13 2.67 4.99
CA MET A 109 -5.75 1.28 5.21
C MET A 109 -4.78 0.74 4.15
N ALA A 110 -4.91 1.16 2.90
CA ALA A 110 -3.97 0.77 1.83
C ALA A 110 -2.55 1.28 2.10
N ASP A 111 -2.42 2.48 2.69
CA ASP A 111 -1.13 3.06 3.05
C ASP A 111 -0.51 2.30 4.23
N LYS A 112 -1.31 1.86 5.20
CA LYS A 112 -0.84 1.01 6.29
C LYS A 112 -0.23 -0.28 5.77
N PHE A 113 -0.89 -0.97 4.85
CA PHE A 113 -0.34 -2.18 4.22
C PHE A 113 0.95 -1.90 3.45
N ALA A 114 1.04 -0.73 2.80
CA ALA A 114 2.26 -0.30 2.14
C ALA A 114 3.41 -0.11 3.14
N VAL A 115 3.15 0.55 4.26
CA VAL A 115 4.13 0.76 5.33
C VAL A 115 4.61 -0.58 5.89
N GLU A 116 3.70 -1.49 6.22
CA GLU A 116 4.05 -2.82 6.75
C GLU A 116 4.87 -3.66 5.78
N ALA A 117 4.67 -3.48 4.47
CA ALA A 117 5.37 -4.24 3.44
C ALA A 117 6.71 -3.63 3.04
N PHE A 118 6.80 -2.31 2.84
CA PHE A 118 7.93 -1.64 2.20
C PHE A 118 8.80 -0.82 3.14
N CYS A 119 8.23 -0.31 4.26
CA CYS A 119 8.94 0.55 5.21
C CYS A 119 8.49 0.30 6.65
N PRO A 120 8.69 -0.92 7.18
CA PRO A 120 8.18 -1.34 8.48
C PRO A 120 8.68 -0.50 9.67
N GLN A 121 9.74 0.28 9.49
CA GLN A 121 10.22 1.21 10.51
C GLN A 121 9.21 2.30 10.86
N PHE A 122 8.20 2.56 10.01
CA PHE A 122 7.10 3.50 10.24
C PHE A 122 5.79 2.82 10.65
N ALA A 123 5.78 1.48 10.80
CA ALA A 123 4.55 0.75 11.12
C ALA A 123 4.03 1.05 12.52
N ASP A 124 4.97 1.18 13.48
CA ASP A 124 4.66 1.55 14.85
C ASP A 124 4.27 3.02 14.91
N GLY A 125 3.01 3.28 15.33
CA GLY A 125 2.48 4.65 15.42
C GLY A 125 1.85 5.17 14.13
N PHE A 126 1.76 4.36 13.06
CA PHE A 126 1.04 4.77 11.85
C PHE A 126 -0.47 4.85 12.13
N HIS A 127 -1.01 6.08 12.04
CA HIS A 127 -2.42 6.36 12.29
C HIS A 127 -3.26 6.10 11.03
N ILE A 128 -4.30 5.26 11.17
CA ILE A 128 -5.25 5.02 10.09
C ILE A 128 -6.31 6.10 10.13
N LEU A 129 -6.46 6.81 9.02
CA LEU A 129 -7.48 7.83 8.85
C LEU A 129 -8.85 7.21 8.61
N ASP A 130 -9.84 7.67 9.34
CA ASP A 130 -11.22 7.25 9.17
C ASP A 130 -11.78 7.77 7.84
N THR A 131 -12.56 6.92 7.17
CA THR A 131 -13.32 7.30 5.97
C THR A 131 -14.80 7.03 6.22
N VAL A 132 -15.62 8.06 6.05
CA VAL A 132 -17.07 7.98 6.24
C VAL A 132 -17.81 8.48 4.99
N THR A 133 -19.06 8.05 4.83
CA THR A 133 -19.97 8.66 3.86
C THR A 133 -20.78 9.76 4.54
N ALA A 134 -20.45 10.99 4.24
CA ALA A 134 -21.22 12.15 4.70
C ALA A 134 -22.49 12.29 3.88
N SER A 135 -23.63 12.49 4.56
CA SER A 135 -24.90 12.81 3.95
C SER A 135 -25.14 14.31 3.96
N GLY A 136 -25.83 14.83 2.96
CA GLY A 136 -26.17 16.24 2.88
C GLY A 136 -27.58 16.49 2.39
N VAL A 137 -28.12 17.60 2.81
CA VAL A 137 -29.38 18.16 2.31
C VAL A 137 -29.17 19.61 1.89
N PHE A 138 -29.69 19.95 0.74
CA PHE A 138 -29.80 21.32 0.26
C PHE A 138 -31.28 21.69 0.20
N VAL A 139 -31.68 22.74 0.90
CA VAL A 139 -33.06 23.20 1.02
C VAL A 139 -33.17 24.54 0.36
N LEU A 140 -34.00 24.61 -0.69
CA LEU A 140 -34.43 25.85 -1.32
C LEU A 140 -35.76 26.26 -0.71
N THR A 141 -35.87 27.52 -0.25
CA THR A 141 -37.14 28.09 0.32
C THR A 141 -37.61 29.30 -0.47
N ASP A 142 -38.93 29.43 -0.62
CA ASP A 142 -39.60 30.58 -1.26
C ASP A 142 -40.66 31.15 -0.32
N ASN A 143 -40.26 31.74 0.79
CA ASN A 143 -41.17 32.37 1.74
C ASN A 143 -41.69 33.75 1.25
N ALA A 144 -41.00 34.33 0.27
CA ALA A 144 -41.39 35.62 -0.31
C ALA A 144 -42.42 35.52 -1.46
N GLY A 145 -42.70 34.28 -1.93
CA GLY A 145 -43.62 34.04 -3.02
C GLY A 145 -43.16 34.58 -4.39
N VAL A 146 -41.83 34.57 -4.59
CA VAL A 146 -41.24 35.07 -5.86
C VAL A 146 -41.17 34.01 -6.95
N ASN A 147 -41.85 32.87 -6.75
CA ASN A 147 -41.88 31.72 -7.65
C ASN A 147 -40.46 31.15 -7.88
N ALA A 148 -39.70 31.00 -6.80
CA ALA A 148 -38.33 30.44 -6.83
C ALA A 148 -38.31 28.92 -7.06
N ILE A 149 -39.46 28.24 -6.89
CA ILE A 149 -39.63 26.79 -6.96
C ILE A 149 -40.73 26.42 -7.97
N ALA A 150 -40.38 25.61 -8.98
CA ALA A 150 -41.34 24.93 -9.83
C ALA A 150 -41.66 23.57 -9.24
N VAL A 151 -42.93 23.14 -9.30
CA VAL A 151 -43.41 21.87 -8.71
C VAL A 151 -44.13 21.06 -9.79
N ASP A 152 -43.82 19.76 -9.83
CA ASP A 152 -44.54 18.76 -10.63
C ASP A 152 -44.81 17.53 -9.74
N GLY A 153 -46.07 17.44 -9.26
CA GLY A 153 -46.45 16.46 -8.24
C GLY A 153 -45.72 16.69 -6.94
N SER A 154 -44.90 15.75 -6.53
CA SER A 154 -44.00 15.86 -5.36
C SER A 154 -42.57 16.21 -5.73
N ALA A 155 -42.24 16.27 -7.04
CA ALA A 155 -40.94 16.70 -7.50
C ALA A 155 -40.88 18.22 -7.58
N CYS A 156 -39.73 18.80 -7.33
CA CYS A 156 -39.53 20.23 -7.39
C CYS A 156 -38.13 20.60 -7.87
N ASP A 157 -38.01 21.76 -8.51
CA ASP A 157 -36.78 22.33 -9.00
C ASP A 157 -36.73 23.83 -8.77
N GLY A 158 -35.54 24.40 -8.73
CA GLY A 158 -35.37 25.85 -8.70
C GLY A 158 -35.75 26.48 -10.02
N THR A 159 -36.36 27.69 -9.98
CA THR A 159 -36.72 28.45 -11.17
C THR A 159 -36.32 29.92 -11.05
N GLY A 160 -36.44 30.69 -12.14
CA GLY A 160 -36.00 32.08 -12.15
C GLY A 160 -34.55 32.26 -11.76
N GLY A 161 -34.30 33.03 -10.70
CA GLY A 161 -32.97 33.24 -10.15
C GLY A 161 -32.30 32.01 -9.51
N TYR A 162 -33.03 30.89 -9.42
CA TYR A 162 -32.56 29.62 -8.80
C TYR A 162 -32.62 28.46 -9.80
N SER A 163 -32.73 28.71 -11.09
CA SER A 163 -32.83 27.69 -12.14
C SER A 163 -31.55 26.79 -12.26
N ASP A 164 -30.47 27.14 -11.61
CA ASP A 164 -29.25 26.33 -11.49
C ASP A 164 -29.32 25.29 -10.35
N ILE A 165 -30.40 25.29 -9.54
CA ILE A 165 -30.65 24.32 -8.48
C ILE A 165 -31.68 23.31 -8.95
N ALA A 166 -31.20 22.17 -9.42
CA ALA A 166 -32.00 21.09 -10.00
C ALA A 166 -31.30 19.74 -9.72
N PRO A 167 -31.93 18.59 -10.00
CA PRO A 167 -31.24 17.30 -10.02
C PRO A 167 -29.97 17.36 -10.88
N ALA A 168 -28.95 16.65 -10.46
CA ALA A 168 -27.63 16.65 -11.08
C ALA A 168 -26.82 17.95 -10.96
N THR A 169 -27.28 18.97 -10.25
CA THR A 169 -26.43 20.12 -9.88
C THR A 169 -25.18 19.61 -9.14
N PRO A 170 -23.97 19.98 -9.60
CA PRO A 170 -22.75 19.44 -9.02
C PRO A 170 -22.53 19.90 -7.58
N VAL A 171 -22.09 18.98 -6.75
CA VAL A 171 -21.60 19.23 -5.40
C VAL A 171 -20.12 18.85 -5.36
N VAL A 172 -19.28 19.82 -5.06
CA VAL A 172 -17.83 19.65 -5.03
C VAL A 172 -17.33 19.84 -3.60
N VAL A 173 -16.52 18.92 -3.14
CA VAL A 173 -15.86 18.98 -1.82
C VAL A 173 -14.37 19.18 -2.03
N THR A 174 -13.81 20.23 -1.44
CA THR A 174 -12.38 20.52 -1.50
C THR A 174 -11.79 20.64 -0.11
N ASN A 175 -10.47 20.54 0.01
CA ASN A 175 -9.75 20.91 1.24
C ASN A 175 -9.51 22.42 1.30
N GLY A 176 -8.86 22.89 2.38
CA GLY A 176 -8.52 24.31 2.55
C GLY A 176 -7.52 24.85 1.53
N LYS A 177 -6.87 23.99 0.75
CA LYS A 177 -5.94 24.38 -0.33
C LYS A 177 -6.64 24.46 -1.70
N GLY A 178 -7.90 23.98 -1.79
CA GLY A 178 -8.67 23.93 -3.03
C GLY A 178 -8.52 22.61 -3.80
N ASP A 179 -7.82 21.59 -3.25
CA ASP A 179 -7.74 20.28 -3.88
C ASP A 179 -9.09 19.58 -3.78
N VAL A 180 -9.57 19.01 -4.88
CA VAL A 180 -10.85 18.29 -4.93
C VAL A 180 -10.72 16.95 -4.23
N LEU A 181 -11.52 16.76 -3.19
CA LEU A 181 -11.58 15.53 -2.39
C LEU A 181 -12.69 14.59 -2.87
N ALA A 182 -13.84 15.15 -3.22
CA ALA A 182 -14.98 14.40 -3.73
C ALA A 182 -15.84 15.25 -4.65
N THR A 183 -16.55 14.59 -5.55
CA THR A 183 -17.56 15.22 -6.40
C THR A 183 -18.80 14.32 -6.42
N THR A 184 -19.96 14.92 -6.23
CA THR A 184 -21.27 14.29 -6.34
C THR A 184 -22.26 15.28 -6.95
N SER A 185 -23.54 14.96 -6.92
CA SER A 185 -24.58 15.86 -7.41
C SER A 185 -25.82 15.81 -6.51
N LEU A 186 -26.65 16.84 -6.61
CA LEU A 186 -27.95 16.85 -5.99
C LEU A 186 -28.83 15.74 -6.58
N GLY A 187 -29.53 15.03 -5.72
CA GLY A 187 -30.57 14.07 -6.12
C GLY A 187 -31.85 14.77 -6.59
N ALA A 188 -32.92 14.01 -6.78
CA ALA A 188 -34.22 14.56 -7.12
C ALA A 188 -34.74 15.50 -6.01
N GLY A 189 -35.23 16.69 -6.40
CA GLY A 189 -35.88 17.59 -5.49
C GLY A 189 -37.23 17.05 -5.04
N LYS A 190 -37.56 17.20 -3.76
CA LYS A 190 -38.81 16.78 -3.14
C LYS A 190 -39.37 17.89 -2.28
N GLY A 191 -40.65 18.22 -2.45
CA GLY A 191 -41.28 19.26 -1.64
C GLY A 191 -42.50 19.89 -2.33
N ASP A 192 -42.67 21.17 -2.07
CA ASP A 192 -43.76 21.98 -2.56
C ASP A 192 -43.29 23.38 -3.03
N ALA A 193 -44.19 24.28 -3.35
CA ALA A 193 -43.86 25.63 -3.80
C ALA A 193 -43.18 26.50 -2.74
N ALA A 194 -43.28 26.16 -1.45
CA ALA A 194 -42.61 26.89 -0.37
C ALA A 194 -41.23 26.34 -0.04
N GLN A 195 -41.02 25.01 -0.22
CA GLN A 195 -39.76 24.37 0.12
C GLN A 195 -39.47 23.19 -0.79
N CYS A 196 -38.26 23.17 -1.39
CA CYS A 196 -37.73 22.06 -2.16
C CYS A 196 -36.43 21.53 -1.51
N THR A 197 -36.36 20.23 -1.26
CA THR A 197 -35.23 19.57 -0.58
C THR A 197 -34.55 18.60 -1.53
N PHE A 198 -33.23 18.73 -1.66
CA PHE A 198 -32.37 17.88 -2.46
C PHE A 198 -31.41 17.13 -1.54
N SER A 199 -31.31 15.82 -1.65
CA SER A 199 -30.34 15.02 -0.90
C SER A 199 -29.10 14.73 -1.75
N PHE A 200 -27.95 14.54 -1.08
CA PHE A 200 -26.71 14.10 -1.70
C PHE A 200 -25.85 13.36 -0.67
N SER A 201 -24.83 12.65 -1.13
CA SER A 201 -23.83 12.03 -0.25
C SER A 201 -22.49 11.91 -0.96
N PHE A 202 -21.41 11.89 -0.17
CA PHE A 202 -20.06 11.78 -0.68
C PHE A 202 -19.15 11.13 0.36
N PRO A 203 -18.11 10.38 -0.07
CA PRO A 203 -17.09 9.88 0.84
C PRO A 203 -16.18 11.03 1.29
N VAL A 204 -15.77 11.00 2.55
CA VAL A 204 -14.81 11.93 3.13
C VAL A 204 -13.84 11.18 4.03
N THR A 205 -12.55 11.44 3.88
CA THR A 205 -11.48 10.87 4.71
C THR A 205 -10.95 11.93 5.65
N GLU A 206 -10.68 11.55 6.89
CA GLU A 206 -10.06 12.39 7.90
C GLU A 206 -8.69 12.95 7.45
N GLY A 207 -8.14 13.91 8.19
CA GLY A 207 -6.77 14.40 8.00
C GLY A 207 -6.66 15.70 7.21
N GLN A 208 -7.79 16.29 6.77
CA GLN A 208 -7.78 17.64 6.19
C GLN A 208 -8.00 18.71 7.29
N ASP A 209 -7.39 19.88 7.10
CA ASP A 209 -7.58 21.03 8.00
C ASP A 209 -9.05 21.50 8.01
N ARG A 210 -9.71 21.41 6.87
CA ARG A 210 -11.13 21.72 6.68
C ARG A 210 -11.64 21.12 5.38
N TYR A 211 -12.95 21.02 5.30
CA TYR A 211 -13.69 20.56 4.12
C TYR A 211 -14.60 21.68 3.64
N VAL A 212 -14.50 22.04 2.38
CA VAL A 212 -15.29 23.10 1.77
C VAL A 212 -16.26 22.46 0.80
N VAL A 213 -17.56 22.53 1.09
CA VAL A 213 -18.64 21.99 0.27
C VAL A 213 -19.26 23.11 -0.55
N SER A 214 -19.26 22.97 -1.87
CA SER A 214 -19.84 23.93 -2.80
C SER A 214 -20.94 23.25 -3.59
N VAL A 215 -22.11 23.91 -3.72
CA VAL A 215 -23.24 23.42 -4.50
C VAL A 215 -23.48 24.36 -5.70
N GLY A 216 -23.21 23.89 -6.90
CA GLY A 216 -23.27 24.71 -8.11
C GLY A 216 -22.50 26.01 -7.94
N ARG A 217 -23.21 27.15 -8.06
CA ARG A 217 -22.62 28.50 -7.89
C ARG A 217 -23.05 29.16 -6.57
N ARG A 218 -23.67 28.41 -5.65
CA ARG A 218 -24.43 28.98 -4.50
C ARG A 218 -23.58 29.13 -3.22
N GLY A 219 -22.26 29.23 -3.35
CA GLY A 219 -21.35 29.48 -2.25
C GLY A 219 -20.60 28.26 -1.79
N ALA A 220 -19.73 28.49 -0.82
CA ALA A 220 -18.85 27.51 -0.23
C ALA A 220 -19.08 27.48 1.28
N PHE A 221 -19.30 26.30 1.84
CA PHE A 221 -19.59 26.07 3.24
C PHE A 221 -18.48 25.22 3.84
N THR A 222 -17.93 25.67 4.96
CA THR A 222 -16.77 25.02 5.61
C THR A 222 -17.22 24.15 6.76
N TYR A 223 -16.67 22.93 6.81
CA TYR A 223 -16.94 21.92 7.82
C TYR A 223 -15.64 21.31 8.34
N SER A 224 -15.65 20.83 9.58
CA SER A 224 -14.67 19.90 10.10
C SER A 224 -15.05 18.45 9.76
N PHE A 225 -14.11 17.50 9.86
CA PHE A 225 -14.42 16.06 9.72
C PHE A 225 -15.49 15.61 10.70
N GLY A 226 -15.38 16.02 11.98
CA GLY A 226 -16.35 15.69 13.02
C GLY A 226 -17.77 16.19 12.72
N GLN A 227 -17.92 17.39 12.11
CA GLN A 227 -19.23 17.87 11.67
C GLN A 227 -19.80 17.03 10.52
N LEU A 228 -18.98 16.73 9.50
CA LEU A 228 -19.42 15.91 8.37
C LEU A 228 -19.82 14.50 8.79
N SER A 229 -19.06 13.88 9.70
CA SER A 229 -19.30 12.51 10.16
C SER A 229 -20.51 12.39 11.10
N SER A 230 -20.77 13.40 11.93
CA SER A 230 -21.82 13.32 12.95
C SER A 230 -23.12 14.01 12.56
N GLN A 231 -23.06 15.11 11.81
CA GLN A 231 -24.22 15.96 11.49
C GLN A 231 -24.52 15.98 9.99
N GLY A 232 -23.53 15.70 9.16
CA GLY A 232 -23.63 15.84 7.71
C GLY A 232 -23.64 17.31 7.26
N VAL A 233 -24.17 17.56 6.07
CA VAL A 233 -24.22 18.88 5.46
C VAL A 233 -25.68 19.39 5.42
N HIS A 234 -25.91 20.55 5.95
CA HIS A 234 -27.21 21.23 5.91
C HIS A 234 -27.05 22.61 5.33
N ILE A 235 -27.48 22.79 4.08
CA ILE A 235 -27.43 24.07 3.38
C ILE A 235 -28.87 24.52 3.12
N ARG A 236 -29.17 25.77 3.48
CA ARG A 236 -30.45 26.40 3.21
C ARG A 236 -30.21 27.66 2.41
N LEU A 237 -31.02 27.84 1.35
CA LEU A 237 -30.98 28.98 0.44
C LEU A 237 -32.39 29.48 0.19
N GLY A 238 -32.54 30.78 0.00
CA GLY A 238 -33.82 31.43 -0.29
C GLY A 238 -34.20 32.45 0.79
N HIS A 239 -35.35 33.00 0.69
CA HIS A 239 -35.89 34.05 1.55
C HIS A 239 -37.08 33.56 2.37
#